data_80674ddcc09cd982a08a65f35ed6cd1e
#
_entry.id   80674ddcc09cd982a08a65f35ed6cd1e
#
_cell.length_a   1.000
_cell.length_b   1.000
_cell.length_c   1.000
_cell.angle_alpha   90.00
_cell.angle_beta   90.00
_cell.angle_gamma   90.00
#
_symmetry.space_group_name_H-M   'P 1'
#
loop_
_entity.id
_entity.type
_entity.pdbx_description
1 polymer ?
#
loop_
_entity_poly.entity_id
_entity_poly.type
_entity_poly.pdbx_seq_one_letter_code
_entity_poly.pdbx_strand_id
1 'polypeptide(L)'
;EVYFKMLIVGFFENIGSERALALRCTDSLAIRSFLKYDLTEQTPDHSSLSRIRTRLGEEVYKEAFAIILEALHKHKLLKGHDIGIDTSVIQANASMRTLKNNHTGESYDEYIKRIAKASGVDSENKQAVRDFDRKRKDKTMSNKDWHNPHDPEAKIGPTKEGPIKMTYKVENTVDVETGAIIQTQILPADQADGQDMDQQIKQAQKNINKAKGNKLSSRRIK
;
A
#
# COMPACT_ATOMS: atom_id res chain seq x y z
N GLU A 1 18.78 6.29 -8.38
CA GLU A 1 18.40 7.68 -8.68
C GLU A 1 17.35 7.75 -9.79
N VAL A 2 17.63 7.25 -11.01
CA VAL A 2 16.71 7.32 -12.17
C VAL A 2 15.32 6.75 -11.86
N TYR A 3 15.25 5.57 -11.22
CA TYR A 3 13.99 4.94 -10.84
C TYR A 3 13.09 5.87 -10.01
N PHE A 4 13.61 6.50 -8.96
CA PHE A 4 12.83 7.43 -8.12
C PHE A 4 12.41 8.69 -8.89
N LYS A 5 13.26 9.20 -9.80
CA LYS A 5 12.88 10.31 -10.68
C LYS A 5 11.72 9.93 -11.60
N MET A 6 11.74 8.72 -12.16
CA MET A 6 10.61 8.22 -12.97
C MET A 6 9.34 8.09 -12.13
N LEU A 7 9.41 7.61 -10.88
CA LEU A 7 8.24 7.57 -9.98
C LEU A 7 7.68 8.97 -9.72
N ILE A 8 8.54 9.97 -9.54
CA ILE A 8 8.13 11.38 -9.38
C ILE A 8 7.38 11.86 -10.62
N VAL A 9 7.86 11.57 -11.83
CA VAL A 9 7.16 11.88 -13.09
C VAL A 9 5.78 11.21 -13.12
N GLY A 10 5.72 9.91 -12.77
CA GLY A 10 4.47 9.16 -12.71
C GLY A 10 3.45 9.79 -11.78
N PHE A 11 3.89 10.24 -10.61
CA PHE A 11 3.05 10.92 -9.64
C PHE A 11 2.51 12.26 -10.17
N PHE A 12 3.39 13.14 -10.67
CA PHE A 12 3.00 14.46 -11.15
C PHE A 12 2.10 14.43 -12.39
N GLU A 13 2.31 13.46 -13.29
CA GLU A 13 1.49 13.29 -14.49
C GLU A 13 0.33 12.30 -14.30
N ASN A 14 0.11 11.80 -13.07
CA ASN A 14 -0.94 10.83 -12.73
C ASN A 14 -0.92 9.56 -13.60
N ILE A 15 0.27 9.02 -13.82
CA ILE A 15 0.48 7.80 -14.63
C ILE A 15 0.54 6.58 -13.71
N GLY A 16 -0.54 5.79 -13.65
CA GLY A 16 -0.65 4.60 -12.81
C GLY A 16 -0.05 3.30 -13.40
N SER A 17 0.54 3.33 -14.59
CA SER A 17 1.07 2.16 -15.27
C SER A 17 2.56 2.30 -15.56
N GLU A 18 3.38 1.33 -15.13
CA GLU A 18 4.82 1.31 -15.44
C GLU A 18 5.12 1.33 -16.94
N ARG A 19 4.25 0.70 -17.76
CA ARG A 19 4.39 0.71 -19.21
C ARG A 19 4.14 2.10 -19.80
N ALA A 20 3.09 2.78 -19.34
CA ALA A 20 2.79 4.14 -19.78
C ALA A 20 3.88 5.12 -19.27
N LEU A 21 4.36 4.93 -18.04
CA LEU A 21 5.45 5.73 -17.48
C LEU A 21 6.74 5.58 -18.29
N ALA A 22 7.14 4.35 -18.61
CA ALA A 22 8.33 4.11 -19.43
C ALA A 22 8.20 4.77 -20.82
N LEU A 23 7.04 4.64 -21.48
CA LEU A 23 6.75 5.29 -22.76
C LEU A 23 6.85 6.81 -22.64
N ARG A 24 6.23 7.40 -21.62
CA ARG A 24 6.24 8.85 -21.38
C ARG A 24 7.66 9.38 -21.14
N CYS A 25 8.48 8.64 -20.39
CA CYS A 25 9.88 8.98 -20.16
C CYS A 25 10.75 8.88 -21.42
N THR A 26 10.38 8.00 -22.33
CA THR A 26 11.08 7.84 -23.61
C THR A 26 10.73 8.96 -24.60
N ASP A 27 9.46 9.35 -24.64
CA ASP A 27 8.92 10.27 -25.65
C ASP A 27 9.21 11.76 -25.35
N SER A 28 9.27 12.14 -24.07
CA SER A 28 9.42 13.54 -23.66
C SER A 28 10.87 13.99 -23.54
N LEU A 29 11.29 14.97 -24.36
CA LEU A 29 12.61 15.60 -24.28
C LEU A 29 12.87 16.23 -22.91
N ALA A 30 11.87 16.90 -22.34
CA ALA A 30 11.99 17.53 -21.03
C ALA A 30 12.21 16.50 -19.91
N ILE A 31 11.48 15.37 -19.95
CA ILE A 31 11.65 14.29 -18.98
C ILE A 31 13.00 13.59 -19.19
N ARG A 32 13.40 13.33 -20.42
CA ARG A 32 14.74 12.76 -20.71
C ARG A 32 15.84 13.63 -20.12
N SER A 33 15.76 14.95 -20.32
CA SER A 33 16.70 15.91 -19.73
C SER A 33 16.69 15.87 -18.20
N PHE A 34 15.51 15.81 -17.57
CA PHE A 34 15.38 15.64 -16.12
C PHE A 34 15.99 14.33 -15.61
N LEU A 35 15.84 13.25 -16.36
CA LEU A 35 16.42 11.95 -16.08
C LEU A 35 17.93 11.89 -16.41
N LYS A 36 18.47 12.87 -17.14
CA LYS A 36 19.84 12.94 -17.66
C LYS A 36 20.15 11.88 -18.72
N TYR A 37 19.22 11.67 -19.65
CA TYR A 37 19.39 10.81 -20.82
C TYR A 37 19.49 11.63 -22.10
N ASP A 38 20.48 11.33 -22.92
CA ASP A 38 20.60 11.89 -24.26
C ASP A 38 19.58 11.31 -25.23
N LEU A 39 19.39 11.95 -26.39
CA LEU A 39 18.40 11.53 -27.39
C LEU A 39 18.64 10.12 -27.92
N THR A 40 19.91 9.71 -28.02
CA THR A 40 20.31 8.40 -28.51
C THR A 40 20.34 7.31 -27.45
N GLU A 41 20.28 7.68 -26.17
CA GLU A 41 20.33 6.73 -25.07
C GLU A 41 18.96 6.09 -24.84
N GLN A 42 18.94 4.82 -24.46
CA GLN A 42 17.74 4.09 -24.16
C GLN A 42 17.31 4.31 -22.70
N THR A 43 16.13 4.88 -22.48
CA THR A 43 15.55 5.02 -21.14
C THR A 43 15.09 3.67 -20.60
N PRO A 44 14.98 3.49 -19.26
CA PRO A 44 14.51 2.24 -18.67
C PRO A 44 13.09 1.89 -19.15
N ASP A 45 12.90 0.64 -19.55
CA ASP A 45 11.61 0.07 -19.92
C ASP A 45 10.78 -0.36 -18.68
N HIS A 46 9.52 -0.71 -18.89
CA HIS A 46 8.62 -1.14 -17.84
C HIS A 46 9.10 -2.41 -17.12
N SER A 47 9.77 -3.33 -17.82
CA SER A 47 10.29 -4.55 -17.22
C SER A 47 11.49 -4.26 -16.30
N SER A 48 12.27 -3.26 -16.65
CA SER A 48 13.36 -2.73 -15.80
C SER A 48 12.82 -2.08 -14.54
N LEU A 49 11.76 -1.29 -14.62
CA LEU A 49 11.09 -0.69 -13.46
C LEU A 49 10.57 -1.76 -12.51
N SER A 50 9.88 -2.77 -13.04
CA SER A 50 9.34 -3.89 -12.25
C SER A 50 10.46 -4.67 -11.56
N ARG A 51 11.56 -4.98 -12.28
CA ARG A 51 12.72 -5.67 -11.70
C ARG A 51 13.40 -4.85 -10.60
N ILE A 52 13.54 -3.53 -10.80
CA ILE A 52 14.14 -2.65 -9.79
C ILE A 52 13.27 -2.63 -8.55
N ARG A 53 11.95 -2.45 -8.69
CA ARG A 53 10.99 -2.47 -7.56
C ARG A 53 11.13 -3.75 -6.73
N THR A 54 11.23 -4.92 -7.37
CA THR A 54 11.37 -6.21 -6.68
C THR A 54 12.73 -6.38 -5.98
N ARG A 55 13.79 -5.73 -6.50
CA ARG A 55 15.14 -5.83 -5.93
C ARG A 55 15.42 -4.83 -4.82
N LEU A 56 14.72 -3.69 -4.82
CA LEU A 56 14.91 -2.68 -3.78
C LEU A 56 14.26 -3.16 -2.49
N GLY A 57 15.07 -3.27 -1.45
CA GLY A 57 14.58 -3.53 -0.10
C GLY A 57 13.94 -2.28 0.53
N GLU A 58 13.17 -2.48 1.58
CA GLU A 58 12.47 -1.43 2.34
C GLU A 58 13.42 -0.32 2.79
N GLU A 59 14.65 -0.65 3.16
CA GLU A 59 15.65 0.31 3.66
C GLU A 59 15.99 1.39 2.61
N VAL A 60 16.02 1.04 1.32
CA VAL A 60 16.30 2.02 0.25
C VAL A 60 15.15 3.05 0.13
N TYR A 61 13.92 2.62 0.33
CA TYR A 61 12.76 3.54 0.37
C TYR A 61 12.81 4.43 1.61
N LYS A 62 13.20 3.90 2.76
CA LYS A 62 13.40 4.68 3.99
C LYS A 62 14.51 5.73 3.83
N GLU A 63 15.61 5.37 3.16
CA GLU A 63 16.69 6.33 2.85
C GLU A 63 16.20 7.43 1.90
N ALA A 64 15.50 7.07 0.82
CA ALA A 64 14.92 8.04 -0.10
C ALA A 64 13.94 8.98 0.61
N PHE A 65 13.10 8.44 1.51
CA PHE A 65 12.18 9.22 2.32
C PHE A 65 12.93 10.19 3.26
N ALA A 66 14.01 9.74 3.90
CA ALA A 66 14.83 10.59 4.76
C ALA A 66 15.45 11.76 3.98
N ILE A 67 15.95 11.53 2.75
CA ILE A 67 16.47 12.58 1.88
C ILE A 67 15.39 13.63 1.56
N ILE A 68 14.15 13.20 1.32
CA ILE A 68 13.02 14.10 1.08
C ILE A 68 12.75 14.95 2.33
N LEU A 69 12.72 14.35 3.52
CA LEU A 69 12.51 15.08 4.77
C LEU A 69 13.61 16.10 5.05
N GLU A 70 14.88 15.77 4.75
CA GLU A 70 16.00 16.70 4.84
C GLU A 70 15.82 17.89 3.87
N ALA A 71 15.39 17.63 2.65
CA ALA A 71 15.10 18.67 1.67
C ALA A 71 13.93 19.58 2.14
N LEU A 72 12.85 18.99 2.66
CA LEU A 72 11.72 19.74 3.22
C LEU A 72 12.16 20.61 4.40
N HIS A 73 12.99 20.08 5.28
CA HIS A 73 13.54 20.86 6.40
C HIS A 73 14.39 22.03 5.91
N LYS A 74 15.30 21.79 4.94
CA LYS A 74 16.15 22.85 4.34
C LYS A 74 15.32 23.99 3.74
N HIS A 75 14.17 23.66 3.13
CA HIS A 75 13.26 24.65 2.56
C HIS A 75 12.21 25.18 3.55
N LYS A 76 12.33 24.87 4.85
CA LYS A 76 11.43 25.30 5.94
C LYS A 76 9.99 24.80 5.78
N LEU A 77 9.82 23.69 5.06
CA LEU A 77 8.54 23.00 4.83
C LEU A 77 8.31 21.82 5.80
N LEU A 78 9.18 21.64 6.78
CA LEU A 78 9.04 20.68 7.87
C LEU A 78 9.15 21.43 9.20
N LYS A 79 8.02 21.72 9.80
CA LYS A 79 7.91 22.45 11.09
C LYS A 79 7.96 21.47 12.26
N GLY A 80 7.06 20.50 12.27
CA GLY A 80 6.95 19.45 13.26
C GLY A 80 6.52 19.95 14.64
N HIS A 81 5.72 21.03 14.69
CA HIS A 81 5.13 21.53 15.93
C HIS A 81 3.85 20.77 16.24
N ASP A 82 2.92 20.77 15.30
CA ASP A 82 1.64 20.07 15.38
C ASP A 82 1.63 18.94 14.36
N ILE A 83 1.39 17.72 14.84
CA ILE A 83 1.31 16.54 13.99
C ILE A 83 -0.08 15.93 14.07
N GLY A 84 -0.60 15.51 12.93
CA GLY A 84 -1.83 14.75 12.78
C GLY A 84 -1.53 13.32 12.34
N ILE A 85 -2.31 12.36 12.82
CA ILE A 85 -2.26 10.97 12.38
C ILE A 85 -3.59 10.64 11.73
N ASP A 86 -3.56 10.13 10.49
CA ASP A 86 -4.74 9.71 9.74
C ASP A 86 -4.51 8.35 9.10
N THR A 87 -5.58 7.56 9.07
CA THR A 87 -5.56 6.20 8.52
C THR A 87 -6.39 6.14 7.25
N SER A 88 -5.79 5.63 6.18
CA SER A 88 -6.46 5.40 4.90
C SER A 88 -6.44 3.91 4.56
N VAL A 89 -7.52 3.43 3.94
CA VAL A 89 -7.61 2.04 3.46
C VAL A 89 -7.15 1.97 2.02
N ILE A 90 -6.23 1.06 1.72
CA ILE A 90 -5.80 0.74 0.36
C ILE A 90 -6.19 -0.68 -0.03
N GLN A 91 -6.56 -0.86 -1.28
CA GLN A 91 -6.87 -2.19 -1.80
C GLN A 91 -5.57 -2.96 -2.06
N ALA A 92 -5.50 -4.20 -1.55
CA ALA A 92 -4.44 -5.14 -1.89
C ALA A 92 -4.58 -5.67 -3.32
N ASN A 93 -3.47 -6.04 -3.94
CA ASN A 93 -3.49 -6.74 -5.23
C ASN A 93 -3.78 -8.23 -5.04
N ALA A 94 -4.87 -8.52 -4.35
CA ALA A 94 -5.31 -9.87 -4.00
C ALA A 94 -6.81 -10.03 -4.24
N SER A 95 -7.20 -11.17 -4.80
CA SER A 95 -8.59 -11.43 -5.13
C SER A 95 -9.33 -12.12 -3.99
N MET A 96 -10.57 -11.69 -3.70
CA MET A 96 -11.47 -12.41 -2.80
C MET A 96 -11.80 -13.84 -3.29
N ARG A 97 -11.67 -14.09 -4.60
CA ARG A 97 -11.96 -15.42 -5.19
C ARG A 97 -10.88 -16.46 -4.91
N THR A 98 -9.68 -16.02 -4.55
CA THR A 98 -8.56 -16.92 -4.24
C THR A 98 -8.41 -17.23 -2.77
N LEU A 99 -9.38 -16.81 -1.94
CA LEU A 99 -9.39 -17.09 -0.52
C LEU A 99 -9.43 -18.58 -0.23
N LYS A 100 -8.69 -18.97 0.80
CA LYS A 100 -8.68 -20.33 1.36
C LYS A 100 -9.07 -20.31 2.83
N ASN A 101 -9.82 -21.34 3.22
CA ASN A 101 -10.19 -21.51 4.62
C ASN A 101 -8.98 -21.98 5.45
N ASN A 102 -8.76 -21.35 6.59
CA ASN A 102 -7.62 -21.63 7.47
C ASN A 102 -7.69 -23.02 8.14
N HIS A 103 -8.91 -23.57 8.29
CA HIS A 103 -9.12 -24.83 8.99
C HIS A 103 -9.18 -26.03 8.05
N THR A 104 -9.79 -25.86 6.88
CA THR A 104 -10.02 -26.96 5.92
C THR A 104 -9.10 -26.90 4.70
N GLY A 105 -8.49 -25.73 4.41
CA GLY A 105 -7.69 -25.51 3.20
C GLY A 105 -8.51 -25.38 1.92
N GLU A 106 -9.85 -25.53 2.01
CA GLU A 106 -10.73 -25.43 0.84
C GLU A 106 -10.81 -23.99 0.32
N SER A 107 -10.99 -23.84 -0.99
CA SER A 107 -11.28 -22.56 -1.63
C SER A 107 -12.72 -22.11 -1.33
N TYR A 108 -12.99 -20.82 -1.54
CA TYR A 108 -14.36 -20.31 -1.36
C TYR A 108 -15.38 -21.04 -2.25
N ASP A 109 -15.00 -21.35 -3.50
CA ASP A 109 -15.87 -22.08 -4.41
C ASP A 109 -16.18 -23.51 -3.93
N GLU A 110 -15.18 -24.22 -3.40
CA GLU A 110 -15.36 -25.56 -2.81
C GLU A 110 -16.25 -25.49 -1.56
N TYR A 111 -16.00 -24.53 -0.70
CA TYR A 111 -16.82 -24.27 0.49
C TYR A 111 -18.30 -24.02 0.11
N ILE A 112 -18.56 -23.13 -0.85
CA ILE A 112 -19.94 -22.84 -1.28
C ILE A 112 -20.61 -24.07 -1.91
N LYS A 113 -19.90 -24.84 -2.73
CA LYS A 113 -20.42 -26.08 -3.30
C LYS A 113 -20.80 -27.08 -2.21
N ARG A 114 -19.95 -27.24 -1.19
CA ARG A 114 -20.19 -28.14 -0.07
C ARG A 114 -21.45 -27.77 0.70
N ILE A 115 -21.63 -26.50 1.08
CA ILE A 115 -22.79 -26.04 1.81
C ILE A 115 -24.08 -26.03 0.96
N ALA A 116 -23.98 -25.74 -0.35
CA ALA A 116 -25.08 -25.85 -1.28
C ALA A 116 -25.60 -27.29 -1.37
N LYS A 117 -24.66 -28.25 -1.53
CA LYS A 117 -24.99 -29.69 -1.54
C LYS A 117 -25.67 -30.14 -0.24
N ALA A 118 -25.15 -29.69 0.91
CA ALA A 118 -25.75 -29.97 2.22
C ALA A 118 -27.16 -29.35 2.36
N SER A 119 -27.47 -28.29 1.62
CA SER A 119 -28.77 -27.63 1.57
C SER A 119 -29.70 -28.18 0.46
N GLY A 120 -29.34 -29.29 -0.20
CA GLY A 120 -30.15 -29.91 -1.25
C GLY A 120 -30.07 -29.19 -2.62
N VAL A 121 -29.12 -28.28 -2.82
CA VAL A 121 -28.91 -27.60 -4.09
C VAL A 121 -27.92 -28.41 -4.94
N ASP A 122 -28.21 -28.52 -6.23
CA ASP A 122 -27.30 -29.18 -7.19
C ASP A 122 -25.95 -28.46 -7.26
N SER A 123 -24.92 -29.07 -6.67
CA SER A 123 -23.57 -28.53 -6.58
C SER A 123 -22.80 -28.49 -7.92
N GLU A 124 -23.26 -29.24 -8.94
CA GLU A 124 -22.66 -29.23 -10.27
C GLU A 124 -23.22 -28.11 -11.14
N ASN A 125 -24.39 -27.61 -10.82
CA ASN A 125 -24.99 -26.47 -11.50
C ASN A 125 -24.42 -25.17 -10.98
N LYS A 126 -23.45 -24.60 -11.68
CA LYS A 126 -22.77 -23.34 -11.31
C LYS A 126 -23.73 -22.17 -11.06
N GLN A 127 -24.85 -22.10 -11.83
CA GLN A 127 -25.83 -21.03 -11.66
C GLN A 127 -26.62 -21.23 -10.37
N ALA A 128 -27.07 -22.46 -10.07
CA ALA A 128 -27.78 -22.79 -8.84
C ALA A 128 -26.92 -22.50 -7.59
N VAL A 129 -25.63 -22.85 -7.64
CA VAL A 129 -24.67 -22.55 -6.56
C VAL A 129 -24.49 -21.05 -6.36
N ARG A 130 -24.36 -20.26 -7.42
CA ARG A 130 -24.26 -18.79 -7.34
C ARG A 130 -25.54 -18.17 -6.76
N ASP A 131 -26.70 -18.65 -7.20
CA ASP A 131 -27.98 -18.15 -6.72
C ASP A 131 -28.21 -18.52 -5.24
N PHE A 132 -27.78 -19.72 -4.84
CA PHE A 132 -27.74 -20.12 -3.43
C PHE A 132 -26.84 -19.19 -2.62
N ASP A 133 -25.60 -18.98 -3.03
CA ASP A 133 -24.66 -18.09 -2.33
C ASP A 133 -25.21 -16.65 -2.24
N ARG A 134 -25.82 -16.15 -3.32
CA ARG A 134 -26.42 -14.81 -3.32
C ARG A 134 -27.57 -14.68 -2.32
N LYS A 135 -28.36 -15.71 -2.14
CA LYS A 135 -29.57 -15.71 -1.30
C LYS A 135 -29.31 -16.08 0.17
N ARG A 136 -28.19 -16.76 0.48
CA ARG A 136 -27.93 -17.17 1.86
C ARG A 136 -27.73 -15.94 2.77
N LYS A 137 -28.26 -16.03 3.99
CA LYS A 137 -28.23 -14.94 4.98
C LYS A 137 -26.89 -14.85 5.71
N ASP A 138 -26.26 -15.98 5.95
CA ASP A 138 -24.99 -16.07 6.68
C ASP A 138 -23.80 -16.02 5.73
N LYS A 139 -23.32 -14.79 5.49
CA LYS A 139 -22.18 -14.50 4.60
C LYS A 139 -20.99 -13.95 5.35
N THR A 140 -20.92 -14.17 6.64
CA THR A 140 -19.79 -13.69 7.44
C THR A 140 -18.50 -14.33 6.97
N MET A 141 -17.55 -13.48 6.55
CA MET A 141 -16.18 -13.89 6.23
C MET A 141 -15.26 -13.24 7.26
N SER A 142 -14.66 -14.09 8.09
CA SER A 142 -13.74 -13.64 9.14
C SER A 142 -12.30 -13.79 8.69
N ASN A 143 -11.44 -12.83 9.01
CA ASN A 143 -9.99 -12.95 8.85
C ASN A 143 -9.37 -14.07 9.70
N LYS A 144 -10.12 -14.60 10.69
CA LYS A 144 -9.72 -15.79 11.47
C LYS A 144 -9.87 -17.08 10.67
N ASP A 145 -10.89 -17.12 9.79
CA ASP A 145 -11.25 -18.32 9.05
C ASP A 145 -10.74 -18.34 7.62
N TRP A 146 -10.36 -17.18 7.08
CA TRP A 146 -10.00 -17.03 5.68
C TRP A 146 -8.72 -16.21 5.50
N HIS A 147 -7.86 -16.64 4.58
CA HIS A 147 -6.68 -15.89 4.13
C HIS A 147 -6.52 -15.95 2.61
N ASN A 148 -5.76 -15.02 2.04
CA ASN A 148 -5.35 -15.10 0.65
C ASN A 148 -3.97 -15.76 0.54
N PRO A 149 -3.80 -16.88 -0.17
CA PRO A 149 -2.51 -17.58 -0.26
C PRO A 149 -1.46 -16.81 -1.08
N HIS A 150 -1.88 -15.86 -1.93
CA HIS A 150 -0.96 -15.03 -2.73
C HIS A 150 -0.52 -13.77 -1.99
N ASP A 151 -1.27 -13.36 -0.97
CA ASP A 151 -1.00 -12.20 -0.12
C ASP A 151 -1.55 -12.47 1.29
N PRO A 152 -0.84 -13.26 2.11
CA PRO A 152 -1.33 -13.69 3.43
C PRO A 152 -1.46 -12.56 4.45
N GLU A 153 -0.76 -11.45 4.24
CA GLU A 153 -0.79 -10.28 5.13
C GLU A 153 -2.02 -9.40 4.86
N ALA A 154 -2.54 -9.40 3.63
CA ALA A 154 -3.76 -8.67 3.30
C ALA A 154 -4.96 -9.25 4.07
N LYS A 155 -5.84 -8.37 4.55
CA LYS A 155 -7.02 -8.74 5.33
C LYS A 155 -8.30 -8.36 4.61
N ILE A 156 -9.35 -9.11 4.88
CA ILE A 156 -10.70 -8.79 4.43
C ILE A 156 -11.15 -7.54 5.19
N GLY A 157 -11.44 -6.46 4.47
CA GLY A 157 -11.82 -5.20 5.08
C GLY A 157 -12.75 -4.37 4.19
N PRO A 158 -13.43 -3.38 4.78
CA PRO A 158 -14.26 -2.44 4.04
C PRO A 158 -13.39 -1.54 3.17
N THR A 159 -13.94 -1.09 2.04
CA THR A 159 -13.37 0.01 1.26
C THR A 159 -14.23 1.26 1.48
N LYS A 160 -13.67 2.47 1.31
CA LYS A 160 -14.42 3.73 1.53
C LYS A 160 -15.69 3.82 0.68
N GLU A 161 -15.63 3.31 -0.55
CA GLU A 161 -16.72 3.41 -1.53
C GLU A 161 -16.85 2.09 -2.28
N GLY A 162 -17.34 1.05 -1.63
CA GLY A 162 -17.52 -0.18 -2.39
C GLY A 162 -17.61 -1.46 -1.55
N PRO A 163 -17.58 -2.60 -2.22
CA PRO A 163 -17.67 -3.90 -1.58
C PRO A 163 -16.45 -4.21 -0.72
N ILE A 164 -16.61 -5.12 0.21
CA ILE A 164 -15.53 -5.70 1.00
C ILE A 164 -14.48 -6.32 0.07
N LYS A 165 -13.21 -6.04 0.31
CA LYS A 165 -12.06 -6.51 -0.48
C LYS A 165 -10.90 -6.91 0.42
N MET A 166 -9.86 -7.48 -0.20
CA MET A 166 -8.56 -7.62 0.45
C MET A 166 -7.91 -6.23 0.54
N THR A 167 -7.55 -5.81 1.73
CA THR A 167 -7.09 -4.45 1.99
C THR A 167 -5.95 -4.41 3.00
N TYR A 168 -5.25 -3.27 3.01
CA TYR A 168 -4.34 -2.81 4.03
C TYR A 168 -4.78 -1.45 4.54
N LYS A 169 -4.29 -1.06 5.70
CA LYS A 169 -4.35 0.31 6.19
C LYS A 169 -3.01 1.00 6.00
N VAL A 170 -3.04 2.24 5.56
CA VAL A 170 -1.88 3.13 5.56
C VAL A 170 -2.14 4.21 6.59
N GLU A 171 -1.30 4.27 7.59
CA GLU A 171 -1.35 5.29 8.62
C GLU A 171 -0.24 6.32 8.37
N ASN A 172 -0.64 7.56 8.14
CA ASN A 172 0.26 8.66 7.85
C ASN A 172 0.29 9.64 9.02
N THR A 173 1.51 9.97 9.45
CA THR A 173 1.73 11.11 10.35
C THR A 173 2.16 12.30 9.53
N VAL A 174 1.43 13.40 9.64
CA VAL A 174 1.63 14.61 8.84
C VAL A 174 1.91 15.82 9.72
N ASP A 175 2.72 16.73 9.21
CA ASP A 175 2.85 18.09 9.73
C ASP A 175 1.59 18.85 9.36
N VAL A 176 0.79 19.25 10.34
CA VAL A 176 -0.54 19.87 10.10
C VAL A 176 -0.41 21.23 9.42
N GLU A 177 0.67 21.97 9.70
CA GLU A 177 0.89 23.30 9.13
C GLU A 177 1.27 23.26 7.66
N THR A 178 2.03 22.24 7.24
CA THR A 178 2.61 22.18 5.90
C THR A 178 2.03 21.06 5.04
N GLY A 179 1.33 20.10 5.64
CA GLY A 179 0.86 18.88 4.97
C GLY A 179 1.96 17.87 4.65
N ALA A 180 3.19 18.09 5.12
CA ALA A 180 4.29 17.17 4.86
C ALA A 180 4.09 15.84 5.60
N ILE A 181 4.19 14.72 4.89
CA ILE A 181 4.18 13.39 5.51
C ILE A 181 5.52 13.19 6.21
N ILE A 182 5.50 12.97 7.52
CA ILE A 182 6.68 12.78 8.38
C ILE A 182 6.98 11.30 8.59
N GLN A 183 5.94 10.48 8.65
CA GLN A 183 6.00 9.05 8.86
C GLN A 183 4.85 8.39 8.13
N THR A 184 5.08 7.19 7.61
CA THR A 184 4.04 6.33 7.06
C THR A 184 4.30 4.89 7.49
N GLN A 185 3.23 4.15 7.76
CA GLN A 185 3.31 2.71 7.97
C GLN A 185 2.13 2.00 7.33
N ILE A 186 2.35 0.74 6.98
CA ILE A 186 1.31 -0.15 6.47
C ILE A 186 0.93 -1.11 7.58
N LEU A 187 -0.37 -1.22 7.83
CA LEU A 187 -0.94 -2.06 8.87
C LEU A 187 -1.92 -3.07 8.26
N PRO A 188 -2.13 -4.23 8.90
CA PRO A 188 -3.23 -5.11 8.56
C PRO A 188 -4.58 -4.38 8.67
N ALA A 189 -5.52 -4.64 7.74
CA ALA A 189 -6.78 -3.91 7.70
C ALA A 189 -7.71 -4.19 8.90
N ASP A 190 -7.47 -5.26 9.64
CA ASP A 190 -8.23 -5.63 10.85
C ASP A 190 -7.63 -5.07 12.15
N GLN A 191 -6.51 -4.37 12.08
CA GLN A 191 -5.95 -3.65 13.22
C GLN A 191 -6.77 -2.40 13.52
N ALA A 192 -6.99 -2.10 14.81
CA ALA A 192 -7.70 -0.88 15.22
C ALA A 192 -6.87 0.38 14.90
N ASP A 193 -7.56 1.45 14.49
CA ASP A 193 -6.89 2.73 14.21
C ASP A 193 -6.29 3.30 15.51
N GLY A 194 -5.06 3.81 15.39
CA GLY A 194 -4.34 4.41 16.52
C GLY A 194 -3.82 3.44 17.57
N GLN A 195 -3.90 2.13 17.35
CA GLN A 195 -3.37 1.13 18.30
C GLN A 195 -1.88 1.34 18.60
N ASP A 196 -1.10 1.78 17.61
CA ASP A 196 0.34 2.00 17.71
C ASP A 196 0.71 3.49 17.70
N MET A 197 -0.21 4.39 18.11
CA MET A 197 -0.03 5.84 18.07
C MET A 197 1.27 6.30 18.76
N ASP A 198 1.57 5.77 19.92
CA ASP A 198 2.82 6.10 20.65
C ASP A 198 4.08 5.76 19.86
N GLN A 199 4.05 4.64 19.12
CA GLN A 199 5.17 4.22 18.29
C GLN A 199 5.30 5.12 17.06
N GLN A 200 4.18 5.50 16.45
CA GLN A 200 4.11 6.43 15.34
C GLN A 200 4.69 7.80 15.71
N ILE A 201 4.27 8.35 16.83
CA ILE A 201 4.77 9.64 17.34
C ILE A 201 6.29 9.58 17.59
N LYS A 202 6.77 8.51 18.23
CA LYS A 202 8.20 8.31 18.48
C LYS A 202 9.00 8.21 17.17
N GLN A 203 8.47 7.51 16.17
CA GLN A 203 9.14 7.37 14.88
C GLN A 203 9.11 8.68 14.08
N ALA A 204 8.00 9.40 14.08
CA ALA A 204 7.89 10.73 13.49
C ALA A 204 8.91 11.71 14.12
N GLN A 205 9.03 11.70 15.46
CA GLN A 205 10.01 12.52 16.16
C GLN A 205 11.46 12.16 15.78
N LYS A 206 11.77 10.86 15.61
CA LYS A 206 13.10 10.43 15.14
C LYS A 206 13.36 10.94 13.71
N ASN A 207 12.38 10.85 12.82
CA ASN A 207 12.49 11.32 11.45
C ASN A 207 12.72 12.83 11.38
N ILE A 208 11.98 13.63 12.16
CA ILE A 208 12.16 15.07 12.28
C ILE A 208 13.57 15.39 12.79
N ASN A 209 14.02 14.74 13.86
CA ASN A 209 15.34 14.97 14.44
C ASN A 209 16.46 14.62 13.46
N LYS A 210 16.32 13.53 12.71
CA LYS A 210 17.26 13.13 11.66
C LYS A 210 17.32 14.18 10.56
N ALA A 211 16.18 14.66 10.07
CA ALA A 211 16.10 15.70 9.04
C ALA A 211 16.71 17.03 9.50
N LYS A 212 16.61 17.36 10.77
CA LYS A 212 17.24 18.56 11.39
C LYS A 212 18.75 18.41 11.66
N GLY A 213 19.35 17.25 11.32
CA GLY A 213 20.77 16.98 11.61
C GLY A 213 21.10 16.81 13.10
N ASN A 214 20.08 16.71 13.95
CA ASN A 214 20.27 16.51 15.38
C ASN A 214 20.60 15.04 15.66
N LYS A 215 21.82 14.75 16.11
CA LYS A 215 22.13 13.45 16.73
C LYS A 215 21.13 13.23 17.87
N LEU A 216 20.51 12.06 17.89
CA LEU A 216 19.52 11.63 18.89
C LEU A 216 19.99 11.95 20.31
N SER A 217 19.58 13.09 20.85
CA SER A 217 19.64 13.33 22.28
C SER A 217 18.39 12.68 22.89
N SER A 218 18.59 11.75 23.81
CA SER A 218 17.55 11.05 24.56
C SER A 218 16.80 12.00 25.52
N ARG A 219 16.14 13.03 24.99
CA ARG A 219 15.24 13.85 25.81
C ARG A 219 13.89 13.14 25.87
N ARG A 220 13.58 12.65 27.07
CA ARG A 220 12.27 12.12 27.45
C ARG A 220 11.20 13.16 27.14
N ILE A 221 10.21 12.75 26.35
CA ILE A 221 8.94 13.45 26.22
C ILE A 221 8.23 13.28 27.58
N LYS A 222 7.90 14.42 28.21
CA LYS A 222 7.05 14.46 29.42
C LYS A 222 5.60 14.39 28.99
#